data_b3bf9462ada1c15664bd1a85d55c510a
#
_entry.id   b3bf9462ada1c15664bd1a85d55c510a
#
_cell.length_a   1.000
_cell.length_b   1.000
_cell.length_c   1.000
_cell.angle_alpha   90.00
_cell.angle_beta   90.00
_cell.angle_gamma   90.00
#
_symmetry.space_group_name_H-M   'P 1'
#
loop_
_entity.id
_entity.type
_entity.pdbx_description
1 polymer ?
#
loop_
_entity_poly.entity_id
_entity_poly.type
_entity_poly.pdbx_seq_one_letter_code
_entity_poly.pdbx_strand_id
1 'polypeptide(L)'
;MEAGHAVSSSLGRIAISSDAIAQIVGHTVPECYGVVGMAARGRVGRLLPLERLKQAITVGGGPEGLRIDLYVVVEYGLNLAEVAATIRSRVAYEVERLTGLTVAAVEVHVQDVRASG
;
A
#
# COMPACT_ATOMS: atom_id res chain seq x y z
N MET A 1 15.84 5.01 12.00
CA MET A 1 15.06 6.23 12.18
C MET A 1 14.05 6.36 11.05
N GLU A 2 12.83 6.62 11.40
CA GLU A 2 11.77 6.71 10.42
C GLU A 2 11.80 8.04 9.69
N ALA A 3 11.67 7.98 8.37
CA ALA A 3 11.60 9.18 7.56
C ALA A 3 10.20 9.76 7.64
N GLY A 4 10.10 11.06 7.87
CA GLY A 4 8.84 11.76 7.82
C GLY A 4 8.59 12.33 6.44
N HIS A 5 7.35 12.59 6.15
CA HIS A 5 6.93 13.18 4.88
C HIS A 5 6.15 14.45 5.20
N ALA A 6 6.52 15.56 4.57
CA ALA A 6 6.01 16.86 4.96
C ALA A 6 4.99 17.39 3.97
N VAL A 7 3.92 17.97 4.52
CA VAL A 7 2.94 18.73 3.76
C VAL A 7 2.98 20.16 4.28
N SER A 8 3.09 21.12 3.37
CA SER A 8 3.12 22.54 3.73
C SER A 8 1.83 23.20 3.28
N SER A 9 1.32 24.11 4.11
CA SER A 9 0.15 24.89 3.80
C SER A 9 0.31 26.28 4.39
N SER A 10 -0.66 27.15 4.14
CA SER A 10 -0.65 28.48 4.73
C SER A 10 -0.78 28.45 6.26
N LEU A 11 -1.25 27.35 6.81
CA LEU A 11 -1.42 27.19 8.25
C LEU A 11 -0.20 26.57 8.93
N GLY A 12 0.81 26.16 8.16
CA GLY A 12 2.01 25.56 8.71
C GLY A 12 2.43 24.32 7.98
N ARG A 13 3.32 23.57 8.62
CA ARG A 13 3.91 22.37 8.04
C ARG A 13 3.59 21.17 8.90
N ILE A 14 3.15 20.08 8.28
CA ILE A 14 2.80 18.85 8.97
C ILE A 14 3.73 17.75 8.47
N ALA A 15 4.35 17.04 9.39
CA ALA A 15 5.17 15.87 9.06
C ALA A 15 4.34 14.61 9.31
N ILE A 16 4.31 13.71 8.31
CA ILE A 16 3.55 12.47 8.37
C ILE A 16 4.54 11.32 8.29
N SER A 17 4.49 10.41 9.26
CA SER A 17 5.42 9.30 9.30
C SER A 17 5.12 8.25 8.23
N SER A 18 6.15 7.49 7.84
CA SER A 18 5.97 6.36 6.94
C SER A 18 5.03 5.33 7.53
N ASP A 19 5.06 5.16 8.85
CA ASP A 19 4.16 4.23 9.54
C ASP A 19 2.69 4.65 9.37
N ALA A 20 2.41 5.94 9.49
CA ALA A 20 1.05 6.44 9.32
C ALA A 20 0.55 6.17 7.90
N ILE A 21 1.41 6.39 6.91
CA ILE A 21 1.06 6.13 5.52
C ILE A 21 0.84 4.62 5.31
N ALA A 22 1.70 3.79 5.88
CA ALA A 22 1.55 2.34 5.76
C ALA A 22 0.24 1.87 6.39
N GLN A 23 -0.23 2.51 7.46
CA GLN A 23 -1.51 2.17 8.03
C GLN A 23 -2.67 2.47 7.07
N ILE A 24 -2.60 3.61 6.39
CA ILE A 24 -3.63 3.94 5.39
C ILE A 24 -3.64 2.88 4.30
N VAL A 25 -2.47 2.50 3.79
CA VAL A 25 -2.36 1.49 2.74
C VAL A 25 -2.88 0.14 3.25
N GLY A 26 -2.52 -0.23 4.47
CA GLY A 26 -2.94 -1.48 5.07
C GLY A 26 -4.44 -1.59 5.27
N HIS A 27 -5.13 -0.47 5.46
CA HIS A 27 -6.58 -0.46 5.54
C HIS A 27 -7.24 -0.47 4.16
N THR A 28 -6.57 0.07 3.16
CA THR A 28 -7.14 0.20 1.82
C THR A 28 -7.04 -1.10 1.01
N VAL A 29 -5.88 -1.74 1.05
CA VAL A 29 -5.60 -2.88 0.18
C VAL A 29 -6.55 -4.06 0.40
N PRO A 30 -6.85 -4.47 1.66
CA PRO A 30 -7.76 -5.60 1.85
C PRO A 30 -9.18 -5.37 1.34
N GLU A 31 -9.58 -4.12 1.14
CA GLU A 31 -10.90 -3.79 0.62
C GLU A 31 -10.97 -3.87 -0.90
N CYS A 32 -9.82 -4.02 -1.56
CA CYS A 32 -9.81 -4.08 -3.02
C CYS A 32 -10.27 -5.44 -3.52
N TYR A 33 -11.04 -5.42 -4.61
CA TYR A 33 -11.52 -6.65 -5.22
C TYR A 33 -10.37 -7.54 -5.63
N GLY A 34 -10.48 -8.82 -5.31
CA GLY A 34 -9.50 -9.83 -5.70
C GLY A 34 -8.36 -10.02 -4.73
N VAL A 35 -8.27 -9.23 -3.68
CA VAL A 35 -7.21 -9.37 -2.68
C VAL A 35 -7.65 -10.39 -1.63
N VAL A 36 -6.86 -11.46 -1.49
CA VAL A 36 -7.05 -12.45 -0.44
C VAL A 36 -6.42 -11.97 0.86
N GLY A 37 -5.27 -11.31 0.74
CA GLY A 37 -4.56 -10.77 1.89
C GLY A 37 -3.21 -10.25 1.47
N MET A 38 -2.36 -9.98 2.46
CA MET A 38 -1.00 -9.50 2.23
C MET A 38 -0.01 -10.42 2.93
N ALA A 39 1.20 -10.49 2.38
CA ALA A 39 2.26 -11.31 2.93
C ALA A 39 3.55 -10.51 2.95
N ALA A 40 4.42 -10.78 3.92
CA ALA A 40 5.71 -10.14 3.96
C ALA A 40 6.52 -10.54 2.73
N ARG A 41 7.41 -9.67 2.28
CA ARG A 41 8.23 -9.91 1.11
C ARG A 41 8.97 -11.25 1.25
N GLY A 42 8.86 -12.09 0.24
CA GLY A 42 9.51 -13.38 0.22
C GLY A 42 8.85 -14.46 1.07
N ARG A 43 7.73 -14.15 1.74
CA ARG A 43 7.04 -15.11 2.59
C ARG A 43 5.80 -15.65 1.90
N VAL A 44 6.02 -16.53 0.94
CA VAL A 44 4.93 -17.16 0.21
C VAL A 44 4.21 -18.13 1.15
N GLY A 45 2.91 -18.18 1.06
CA GLY A 45 2.10 -19.14 1.79
C GLY A 45 1.59 -18.70 3.14
N ARG A 46 2.02 -17.54 3.64
CA ARG A 46 1.59 -17.08 4.96
C ARG A 46 1.03 -15.65 4.87
N LEU A 47 -0.25 -15.50 5.17
CA LEU A 47 -0.88 -14.19 5.19
C LEU A 47 -0.58 -13.50 6.52
N LEU A 48 -0.41 -12.19 6.47
CA LEU A 48 -0.20 -11.37 7.66
C LEU A 48 -1.54 -11.05 8.31
N PRO A 49 -1.61 -11.10 9.65
CA PRO A 49 -2.80 -10.60 10.35
C PRO A 49 -2.89 -9.08 10.21
N LEU A 50 -4.08 -8.54 10.45
CA LEU A 50 -4.35 -7.12 10.25
C LEU A 50 -3.36 -6.22 10.98
N GLU A 51 -2.98 -6.57 12.19
CA GLU A 51 -2.08 -5.75 13.00
C GLU A 51 -0.65 -5.77 12.50
N ARG A 52 -0.32 -6.64 11.52
CA ARG A 52 1.03 -6.74 10.98
C ARG A 52 1.11 -6.38 9.50
N LEU A 53 0.06 -5.80 8.94
CA LEU A 53 0.05 -5.51 7.49
C LEU A 53 1.17 -4.56 7.08
N LYS A 54 1.68 -3.76 7.99
CA LYS A 54 2.81 -2.88 7.69
C LYS A 54 4.06 -3.62 7.24
N GLN A 55 4.18 -4.89 7.60
CA GLN A 55 5.32 -5.70 7.15
C GLN A 55 5.29 -5.99 5.65
N ALA A 56 4.13 -5.82 5.03
CA ALA A 56 3.97 -6.02 3.58
C ALA A 56 3.98 -4.71 2.82
N ILE A 57 4.33 -3.59 3.47
CA ILE A 57 4.25 -2.27 2.87
C ILE A 57 5.54 -1.53 3.15
N THR A 58 6.15 -0.99 2.09
CA THR A 58 7.32 -0.14 2.21
C THR A 58 6.98 1.23 1.65
N VAL A 59 7.26 2.27 2.42
CA VAL A 59 6.99 3.64 2.01
C VAL A 59 8.29 4.41 1.95
N GLY A 60 8.58 4.98 0.79
CA GLY A 60 9.72 5.85 0.61
C GLY A 60 9.29 7.16 0.00
N GLY A 61 10.19 8.12 -0.05
CA GLY A 61 9.90 9.40 -0.66
C GLY A 61 10.99 9.82 -1.61
N GLY A 62 10.65 10.70 -2.53
CA GLY A 62 11.58 11.27 -3.46
C GLY A 62 11.08 12.62 -3.93
N PRO A 63 11.82 13.27 -4.84
CA PRO A 63 11.42 14.63 -5.29
C PRO A 63 10.08 14.66 -6.00
N GLU A 64 9.62 13.54 -6.54
CA GLU A 64 8.36 13.49 -7.27
C GLU A 64 7.19 13.04 -6.42
N GLY A 65 7.43 12.62 -5.19
CA GLY A 65 6.37 12.18 -4.30
C GLY A 65 6.71 10.85 -3.64
N LEU A 66 5.68 10.27 -3.04
CA LEU A 66 5.83 9.00 -2.33
C LEU A 66 5.98 7.83 -3.29
N ARG A 67 6.79 6.87 -2.89
CA ARG A 67 6.91 5.59 -3.58
C ARG A 67 6.50 4.49 -2.60
N ILE A 68 5.52 3.72 -3.00
CA ILE A 68 4.92 2.72 -2.12
C ILE A 68 5.05 1.35 -2.78
N ASP A 69 5.64 0.40 -2.06
CA ASP A 69 5.70 -1.00 -2.49
C ASP A 69 4.80 -1.81 -1.57
N LEU A 70 4.00 -2.68 -2.15
CA LEU A 70 3.14 -3.54 -1.34
C LEU A 70 3.10 -4.95 -1.92
N TYR A 71 2.94 -5.91 -1.05
CA TYR A 71 3.04 -7.33 -1.36
C TYR A 71 1.72 -8.00 -1.02
N VAL A 72 1.05 -8.53 -2.05
CA VAL A 72 -0.32 -9.03 -1.92
C VAL A 72 -0.43 -10.48 -2.37
N VAL A 73 -1.46 -11.13 -1.85
CA VAL A 73 -1.92 -12.43 -2.32
C VAL A 73 -3.30 -12.20 -2.92
N VAL A 74 -3.49 -12.66 -4.14
CA VAL A 74 -4.73 -12.39 -4.87
C VAL A 74 -5.46 -13.69 -5.18
N GLU A 75 -6.73 -13.56 -5.56
CA GLU A 75 -7.59 -14.69 -5.85
C GLU A 75 -7.22 -15.31 -7.20
N TYR A 76 -7.14 -16.64 -7.22
CA TYR A 76 -6.86 -17.39 -8.45
C TYR A 76 -7.99 -17.21 -9.44
N GLY A 77 -7.64 -17.05 -10.70
CA GLY A 77 -8.62 -16.96 -11.77
C GLY A 77 -8.96 -15.56 -12.23
N LEU A 78 -8.43 -14.55 -11.54
CA LEU A 78 -8.67 -13.15 -11.93
C LEU A 78 -7.54 -12.66 -12.82
N ASN A 79 -7.81 -11.58 -13.55
CA ASN A 79 -6.78 -10.92 -14.34
C ASN A 79 -5.89 -10.13 -13.38
N LEU A 80 -4.63 -10.57 -13.23
CA LEU A 80 -3.73 -9.98 -12.25
C LEU A 80 -3.40 -8.53 -12.55
N ALA A 81 -3.28 -8.19 -13.84
CA ALA A 81 -2.96 -6.82 -14.23
C ALA A 81 -4.09 -5.87 -13.84
N GLU A 82 -5.34 -6.30 -13.99
CA GLU A 82 -6.49 -5.48 -13.62
C GLU A 82 -6.61 -5.33 -12.12
N VAL A 83 -6.38 -6.42 -11.36
CA VAL A 83 -6.40 -6.36 -9.91
C VAL A 83 -5.33 -5.40 -9.42
N ALA A 84 -4.11 -5.50 -9.95
CA ALA A 84 -3.01 -4.63 -9.57
C ALA A 84 -3.30 -3.18 -9.91
N ALA A 85 -3.90 -2.92 -11.08
CA ALA A 85 -4.23 -1.55 -11.48
C ALA A 85 -5.26 -0.94 -10.52
N THR A 86 -6.25 -1.73 -10.11
CA THR A 86 -7.26 -1.27 -9.16
C THR A 86 -6.63 -0.95 -7.81
N ILE A 87 -5.75 -1.82 -7.33
CA ILE A 87 -5.05 -1.59 -6.06
C ILE A 87 -4.23 -0.29 -6.15
N ARG A 88 -3.48 -0.12 -7.24
CA ARG A 88 -2.67 1.10 -7.42
C ARG A 88 -3.52 2.36 -7.35
N SER A 89 -4.63 2.36 -8.08
CA SER A 89 -5.51 3.54 -8.11
C SER A 89 -6.11 3.83 -6.74
N ARG A 90 -6.59 2.79 -6.03
CA ARG A 90 -7.19 2.97 -4.73
C ARG A 90 -6.19 3.45 -3.70
N VAL A 91 -4.99 2.88 -3.69
CA VAL A 91 -3.96 3.26 -2.74
C VAL A 91 -3.54 4.72 -2.98
N ALA A 92 -3.25 5.07 -4.22
CA ALA A 92 -2.84 6.45 -4.53
C ALA A 92 -3.94 7.44 -4.14
N TYR A 93 -5.19 7.12 -4.47
CA TYR A 93 -6.31 8.00 -4.15
C TYR A 93 -6.46 8.22 -2.65
N GLU A 94 -6.46 7.13 -1.86
CA GLU A 94 -6.69 7.24 -0.43
C GLU A 94 -5.53 7.92 0.29
N VAL A 95 -4.29 7.63 -0.11
CA VAL A 95 -3.15 8.28 0.51
C VAL A 95 -3.17 9.78 0.21
N GLU A 96 -3.42 10.15 -1.04
CA GLU A 96 -3.46 11.57 -1.41
C GLU A 96 -4.61 12.29 -0.73
N ARG A 97 -5.78 11.64 -0.65
CA ARG A 97 -6.96 12.23 -0.03
C ARG A 97 -6.75 12.49 1.45
N LEU A 98 -6.14 11.53 2.15
CA LEU A 98 -6.01 11.61 3.60
C LEU A 98 -4.79 12.39 4.07
N THR A 99 -3.76 12.48 3.26
CA THR A 99 -2.50 13.12 3.68
C THR A 99 -2.19 14.41 2.95
N GLY A 100 -2.72 14.61 1.76
CA GLY A 100 -2.35 15.72 0.92
C GLY A 100 -1.01 15.55 0.21
N LEU A 101 -0.33 14.41 0.43
CA LEU A 101 0.93 14.13 -0.23
C LEU A 101 0.68 13.57 -1.63
N THR A 102 1.62 13.82 -2.54
CA THR A 102 1.56 13.25 -3.89
C THR A 102 2.15 11.85 -3.88
N VAL A 103 1.49 10.92 -4.52
CA VAL A 103 2.00 9.56 -4.69
C VAL A 103 2.60 9.45 -6.09
N ALA A 104 3.92 9.26 -6.16
CA ALA A 104 4.63 9.18 -7.44
C ALA A 104 4.54 7.79 -8.05
N ALA A 105 4.54 6.74 -7.23
CA ALA A 105 4.50 5.37 -7.74
C ALA A 105 3.95 4.42 -6.69
N VAL A 106 3.16 3.45 -7.13
CA VAL A 106 2.72 2.33 -6.30
C VAL A 106 3.09 1.06 -7.05
N GLU A 107 3.97 0.26 -6.45
CA GLU A 107 4.39 -1.02 -7.01
C GLU A 107 3.67 -2.14 -6.29
N VAL A 108 2.85 -2.87 -7.03
CA VAL A 108 2.08 -3.99 -6.47
C VAL A 108 2.81 -5.28 -6.82
N HIS A 109 3.27 -5.99 -5.80
CA HIS A 109 3.97 -7.25 -5.97
C HIS A 109 3.01 -8.38 -5.61
N VAL A 110 2.64 -9.18 -6.61
CA VAL A 110 1.76 -10.33 -6.37
C VAL A 110 2.64 -11.49 -5.95
N GLN A 111 2.56 -11.85 -4.67
CA GLN A 111 3.40 -12.89 -4.11
C GLN A 111 2.84 -14.29 -4.32
N ASP A 112 1.52 -14.39 -4.41
CA ASP A 112 0.88 -15.70 -4.51
C ASP A 112 -0.55 -15.50 -5.03
N VAL A 113 -1.11 -16.57 -5.57
CA VAL A 113 -2.51 -16.62 -5.96
C VAL A 113 -3.15 -17.82 -5.27
N ARG A 114 -4.36 -17.64 -4.78
CA ARG A 114 -5.05 -18.67 -4.03
C ARG A 114 -6.52 -18.76 -4.43
N ALA A 115 -7.03 -19.97 -4.47
CA ALA A 115 -8.45 -20.16 -4.60
C ALA A 115 -9.11 -19.61 -3.34
N SER A 116 -10.16 -18.79 -3.48
CA SER A 116 -10.89 -18.31 -2.34
C SER A 116 -12.06 -19.25 -2.05
N GLY A 117 -12.30 -19.46 -0.82
CA GLY A 117 -13.37 -20.29 -0.34
C GLY A 117 -12.98 -21.63 0.08
#